data_403fc11016050e43af5bd46aa95b47dc
#
_entry.id   403fc11016050e43af5bd46aa95b47dc
#
_cell.length_a   1.000
_cell.length_b   1.000
_cell.length_c   1.000
_cell.angle_alpha   90.00
_cell.angle_beta   90.00
_cell.angle_gamma   90.00
#
_symmetry.space_group_name_H-M   'P 1'
#
loop_
_entity.id
_entity.type
_entity.pdbx_description
1 polymer ?
#
loop_
_entity_poly.entity_id
_entity_poly.type
_entity_poly.pdbx_seq_one_letter_code
_entity_poly.pdbx_strand_id
1 'polypeptide(L)'
;MSYKLKLILLFLFLAGLFSCTHSEPQIKLQSGDLLFREKSSENISKAIDKVTQTFGATHFSHVGLVEVTDTGIVVLHANPEGGSCIVSLNEFLHPKGDSVTVIAYRLKEDWQKTIPAAIQKAHQMMGKPYNFSYILSDTAHYCSEFVYLAFADDSVFKLEPMTFKDPATGNFPATWVEYYQKMGIEIPEGKPGCNPNGLAASNKLERLGIIK
;
A
#
# COMPACT_ATOMS: atom_id res chain seq x y z
N MET A 1 9.90 24.69 -59.59
CA MET A 1 9.17 24.12 -58.45
C MET A 1 7.96 24.97 -58.17
N SER A 2 6.74 24.48 -58.43
CA SER A 2 5.50 25.23 -58.49
C SER A 2 5.11 25.77 -57.11
N TYR A 3 4.53 26.98 -57.06
CA TYR A 3 4.01 27.64 -55.83
C TYR A 3 3.06 26.74 -55.04
N LYS A 4 2.31 25.88 -55.73
CA LYS A 4 1.42 24.86 -55.13
C LYS A 4 2.17 23.82 -54.31
N LEU A 5 3.38 23.45 -54.68
CA LEU A 5 4.19 22.44 -53.95
C LEU A 5 4.79 23.05 -52.69
N LYS A 6 5.14 24.35 -52.71
CA LYS A 6 5.62 25.05 -51.49
C LYS A 6 4.51 25.26 -50.44
N LEU A 7 3.27 25.48 -50.89
CA LEU A 7 2.12 25.64 -49.99
C LEU A 7 1.74 24.32 -49.32
N ILE A 8 1.84 23.19 -50.00
CA ILE A 8 1.56 21.87 -49.47
C ILE A 8 2.64 21.47 -48.44
N LEU A 9 3.89 21.77 -48.67
CA LEU A 9 4.98 21.53 -47.72
C LEU A 9 4.87 22.40 -46.45
N LEU A 10 4.37 23.66 -46.57
CA LEU A 10 4.15 24.50 -45.41
C LEU A 10 2.96 24.01 -44.55
N PHE A 11 1.89 23.47 -45.16
CA PHE A 11 0.74 22.92 -44.43
C PHE A 11 1.08 21.58 -43.72
N LEU A 12 1.98 20.75 -44.27
CA LEU A 12 2.47 19.52 -43.63
C LEU A 12 3.39 19.79 -42.43
N PHE A 13 4.08 20.93 -42.42
CA PHE A 13 4.95 21.33 -41.31
C PHE A 13 4.17 21.91 -40.11
N LEU A 14 2.98 22.51 -40.36
CA LEU A 14 2.13 23.04 -39.28
C LEU A 14 1.27 21.97 -38.60
N ALA A 15 1.04 20.81 -39.22
CA ALA A 15 0.27 19.71 -38.65
C ALA A 15 1.02 18.88 -37.61
N GLY A 16 2.34 19.06 -37.50
CA GLY A 16 3.22 18.26 -36.62
C GLY A 16 3.38 18.76 -35.17
N LEU A 17 2.77 19.88 -34.77
CA LEU A 17 3.03 20.49 -33.47
C LEU A 17 1.91 20.32 -32.40
N PHE A 18 0.85 19.56 -32.70
CA PHE A 18 -0.09 19.14 -31.68
C PHE A 18 0.34 17.82 -31.06
N SER A 19 1.50 17.81 -30.41
CA SER A 19 1.83 16.80 -29.42
C SER A 19 0.96 17.12 -28.19
N CYS A 20 -0.25 16.54 -28.13
CA CYS A 20 -0.98 16.49 -26.89
C CYS A 20 -0.16 15.65 -25.89
N THR A 21 0.62 16.30 -25.05
CA THR A 21 1.10 15.68 -23.82
C THR A 21 -0.15 15.42 -22.97
N HIS A 22 -0.67 14.21 -23.05
CA HIS A 22 -1.61 13.71 -22.04
C HIS A 22 -0.81 13.61 -20.75
N SER A 23 -0.82 14.68 -19.95
CA SER A 23 -0.47 14.56 -18.55
C SER A 23 -1.59 13.71 -17.91
N GLU A 24 -1.28 12.51 -17.46
CA GLU A 24 -2.21 11.76 -16.63
C GLU A 24 -2.67 12.67 -15.48
N PRO A 25 -3.98 12.67 -15.17
CA PRO A 25 -4.49 13.53 -14.10
C PRO A 25 -3.76 13.18 -12.81
N GLN A 26 -3.10 14.18 -12.22
CA GLN A 26 -2.39 14.00 -10.96
C GLN A 26 -3.41 13.61 -9.89
N ILE A 27 -3.20 12.46 -9.24
CA ILE A 27 -4.07 11.95 -8.18
C ILE A 27 -4.00 12.93 -7.01
N LYS A 28 -5.14 13.54 -6.67
CA LYS A 28 -5.27 14.36 -5.46
C LYS A 28 -5.61 13.46 -4.28
N LEU A 29 -4.63 13.22 -3.42
CA LEU A 29 -4.81 12.47 -2.19
C LEU A 29 -5.76 13.19 -1.22
N GLN A 30 -6.50 12.38 -0.45
CA GLN A 30 -7.44 12.83 0.58
C GLN A 30 -7.20 12.03 1.86
N SER A 31 -7.60 12.58 3.00
CA SER A 31 -7.62 11.82 4.25
C SER A 31 -8.46 10.56 4.09
N GLY A 32 -7.93 9.43 4.58
CA GLY A 32 -8.55 8.12 4.44
C GLY A 32 -8.10 7.33 3.21
N ASP A 33 -7.34 7.91 2.27
CA ASP A 33 -6.71 7.14 1.20
C ASP A 33 -5.71 6.16 1.79
N LEU A 34 -5.58 4.99 1.17
CA LEU A 34 -4.60 3.97 1.52
C LEU A 34 -3.50 3.94 0.48
N LEU A 35 -2.26 4.00 0.92
CA LEU A 35 -1.09 3.91 0.06
C LEU A 35 -0.44 2.54 0.22
N PHE A 36 -0.39 1.79 -0.86
CA PHE A 36 0.23 0.48 -0.91
C PHE A 36 1.56 0.56 -1.63
N ARG A 37 2.65 0.16 -0.96
CA ARG A 37 3.98 0.00 -1.58
C ARG A 37 4.10 -1.37 -2.20
N GLU A 38 4.61 -1.43 -3.41
CA GLU A 38 5.02 -2.69 -4.01
C GLU A 38 6.17 -3.32 -3.22
N LYS A 39 6.40 -4.62 -3.46
CA LYS A 39 7.49 -5.36 -2.81
C LYS A 39 8.84 -4.71 -3.09
N SER A 40 9.66 -4.65 -2.05
CA SER A 40 11.07 -4.27 -2.17
C SER A 40 11.95 -5.48 -2.56
N SER A 41 13.25 -5.22 -2.75
CA SER A 41 14.23 -6.28 -2.99
C SER A 41 14.54 -7.15 -1.75
N GLU A 42 14.09 -6.75 -0.57
CA GLU A 42 14.32 -7.45 0.69
C GLU A 42 13.66 -8.82 0.73
N ASN A 43 14.34 -9.80 1.34
CA ASN A 43 13.87 -11.20 1.38
C ASN A 43 12.51 -11.35 2.06
N ILE A 44 12.28 -10.65 3.17
CA ILE A 44 10.99 -10.72 3.88
C ILE A 44 9.84 -10.11 3.06
N SER A 45 10.09 -9.00 2.35
CA SER A 45 9.11 -8.38 1.45
C SER A 45 8.70 -9.34 0.33
N LYS A 46 9.67 -10.05 -0.27
CA LYS A 46 9.40 -11.10 -1.26
C LYS A 46 8.65 -12.29 -0.68
N ALA A 47 8.98 -12.69 0.56
CA ALA A 47 8.31 -13.78 1.23
C ALA A 47 6.85 -13.45 1.55
N ILE A 48 6.56 -12.23 2.01
CA ILE A 48 5.20 -11.71 2.21
C ILE A 48 4.44 -11.77 0.89
N ASP A 49 4.98 -11.14 -0.16
CA ASP A 49 4.35 -11.08 -1.46
C ASP A 49 4.00 -12.49 -1.99
N LYS A 50 4.93 -13.44 -1.88
CA LYS A 50 4.77 -14.79 -2.41
C LYS A 50 3.59 -15.57 -1.79
N VAL A 51 3.35 -15.40 -0.50
CA VAL A 51 2.32 -16.14 0.23
C VAL A 51 0.99 -15.39 0.35
N THR A 52 0.94 -14.10 -0.05
CA THR A 52 -0.24 -13.26 0.08
C THR A 52 -0.87 -12.86 -1.27
N GLN A 53 -0.51 -13.56 -2.35
CA GLN A 53 -1.04 -13.30 -3.68
C GLN A 53 -2.57 -13.46 -3.72
N THR A 54 -3.23 -12.49 -4.35
CA THR A 54 -4.68 -12.51 -4.59
C THR A 54 -4.96 -12.60 -6.09
N PHE A 55 -6.21 -12.82 -6.47
CA PHE A 55 -6.65 -12.80 -7.87
C PHE A 55 -6.40 -11.46 -8.58
N GLY A 56 -6.18 -10.37 -7.82
CA GLY A 56 -5.86 -9.05 -8.35
C GLY A 56 -4.43 -8.91 -8.86
N ALA A 57 -3.59 -9.94 -8.75
CA ALA A 57 -2.17 -9.93 -9.14
C ALA A 57 -1.41 -8.68 -8.62
N THR A 58 -1.69 -8.26 -7.39
CA THR A 58 -0.99 -7.17 -6.72
C THR A 58 0.23 -7.70 -5.98
N HIS A 59 1.28 -6.90 -5.87
CA HIS A 59 2.57 -7.26 -5.28
C HIS A 59 2.94 -6.31 -4.15
N PHE A 60 2.03 -6.13 -3.20
CA PHE A 60 2.20 -5.20 -2.08
C PHE A 60 2.84 -5.88 -0.88
N SER A 61 3.76 -5.19 -0.24
CA SER A 61 4.42 -5.61 1.00
C SER A 61 4.24 -4.63 2.16
N HIS A 62 3.66 -3.46 1.90
CA HIS A 62 3.45 -2.43 2.93
C HIS A 62 2.22 -1.58 2.63
N VAL A 63 1.62 -0.99 3.68
CA VAL A 63 0.47 -0.11 3.56
C VAL A 63 0.49 0.98 4.64
N GLY A 64 -0.03 2.17 4.30
CA GLY A 64 -0.24 3.29 5.22
C GLY A 64 -1.54 4.03 4.92
N LEU A 65 -2.02 4.76 5.91
CA LEU A 65 -3.24 5.57 5.89
C LEU A 65 -2.88 7.04 5.72
N VAL A 66 -3.45 7.71 4.74
CA VAL A 66 -3.23 9.13 4.45
C VAL A 66 -4.03 10.01 5.40
N GLU A 67 -3.40 11.06 5.89
CA GLU A 67 -4.05 12.18 6.53
C GLU A 67 -3.59 13.50 5.87
N VAL A 68 -4.54 14.33 5.47
CA VAL A 68 -4.29 15.69 4.98
C VAL A 68 -4.41 16.65 6.15
N THR A 69 -3.33 17.35 6.45
CA THR A 69 -3.23 18.33 7.54
C THR A 69 -3.04 19.74 6.98
N ASP A 70 -3.11 20.76 7.84
CA ASP A 70 -2.85 22.15 7.45
C ASP A 70 -1.41 22.35 6.95
N THR A 71 -0.47 21.48 7.34
CA THR A 71 0.96 21.55 6.98
C THR A 71 1.34 20.67 5.81
N GLY A 72 0.42 19.83 5.32
CA GLY A 72 0.68 18.93 4.19
C GLY A 72 0.08 17.54 4.36
N ILE A 73 0.53 16.63 3.52
CA ILE A 73 0.08 15.24 3.52
C ILE A 73 1.04 14.40 4.35
N VAL A 74 0.51 13.70 5.32
CA VAL A 74 1.24 12.72 6.14
C VAL A 74 0.66 11.32 5.96
N VAL A 75 1.45 10.30 6.32
CA VAL A 75 1.04 8.89 6.25
C VAL A 75 1.25 8.25 7.61
N LEU A 76 0.16 7.70 8.14
CA LEU A 76 0.12 6.97 9.40
C LEU A 76 0.30 5.49 9.10
N HIS A 77 1.30 4.84 9.67
CA HIS A 77 1.57 3.44 9.41
C HIS A 77 2.36 2.78 10.56
N ALA A 78 2.44 1.46 10.55
CA ALA A 78 3.40 0.72 11.37
C ALA A 78 4.59 0.31 10.51
N ASN A 79 5.79 0.73 10.92
CA ASN A 79 7.04 0.55 10.18
C ASN A 79 8.05 -0.26 11.02
N PRO A 80 8.78 -1.22 10.44
CA PRO A 80 9.78 -2.04 11.16
C PRO A 80 10.80 -1.23 11.96
N GLU A 81 11.23 -0.06 11.48
CA GLU A 81 12.22 0.77 12.16
C GLU A 81 11.65 1.69 13.25
N GLY A 82 10.41 2.15 13.08
CA GLY A 82 9.80 3.18 13.94
C GLY A 82 8.54 2.74 14.69
N GLY A 83 8.05 1.53 14.47
CA GLY A 83 6.75 1.11 14.98
C GLY A 83 5.61 1.91 14.34
N SER A 84 4.53 2.11 15.08
CA SER A 84 3.39 2.94 14.65
C SER A 84 3.78 4.41 14.69
N CYS A 85 3.94 5.03 13.52
CA CYS A 85 4.49 6.37 13.37
C CYS A 85 3.79 7.18 12.27
N ILE A 86 4.07 8.47 12.25
CA ILE A 86 3.62 9.42 11.23
C ILE A 86 4.85 9.86 10.46
N VAL A 87 4.79 9.78 9.13
CA VAL A 87 5.85 10.24 8.24
C VAL A 87 5.30 11.19 7.18
N SER A 88 6.13 12.02 6.58
CA SER A 88 5.72 12.81 5.41
C SER A 88 5.40 11.91 4.23
N LEU A 89 4.57 12.38 3.29
CA LEU A 89 4.32 11.66 2.04
C LEU A 89 5.63 11.35 1.31
N ASN A 90 6.55 12.32 1.25
CA ASN A 90 7.85 12.12 0.60
C ASN A 90 8.67 11.00 1.23
N GLU A 91 8.72 10.92 2.56
CA GLU A 91 9.41 9.84 3.28
C GLU A 91 8.73 8.48 3.05
N PHE A 92 7.40 8.47 2.98
CA PHE A 92 6.67 7.25 2.62
C PHE A 92 6.96 6.78 1.19
N LEU A 93 7.10 7.69 0.22
CA LEU A 93 7.43 7.37 -1.18
C LEU A 93 8.90 6.96 -1.35
N HIS A 94 9.80 7.40 -0.46
CA HIS A 94 11.24 7.20 -0.56
C HIS A 94 11.81 6.56 0.72
N PRO A 95 11.38 5.34 1.09
CA PRO A 95 11.90 4.68 2.29
C PRO A 95 13.41 4.48 2.16
N LYS A 96 14.17 4.90 3.19
CA LYS A 96 15.65 4.84 3.19
C LYS A 96 16.31 5.57 2.00
N GLY A 97 15.60 6.51 1.37
CA GLY A 97 16.09 7.24 0.21
C GLY A 97 15.86 6.57 -1.15
N ASP A 98 15.36 5.33 -1.17
CA ASP A 98 15.02 4.60 -2.39
C ASP A 98 13.61 4.94 -2.86
N SER A 99 13.42 5.10 -4.17
CA SER A 99 12.08 5.23 -4.75
C SER A 99 11.41 3.86 -4.85
N VAL A 100 10.16 3.78 -4.41
CA VAL A 100 9.32 2.57 -4.53
C VAL A 100 8.03 2.91 -5.27
N THR A 101 7.48 1.95 -5.99
CA THR A 101 6.15 2.12 -6.59
C THR A 101 5.10 2.13 -5.48
N VAL A 102 4.29 3.18 -5.46
CA VAL A 102 3.19 3.34 -4.52
C VAL A 102 1.89 3.52 -5.28
N ILE A 103 0.89 2.73 -4.92
CA ILE A 103 -0.43 2.78 -5.52
C ILE A 103 -1.43 3.25 -4.47
N ALA A 104 -2.20 4.28 -4.83
CA ALA A 104 -3.25 4.81 -3.98
C ALA A 104 -4.58 4.11 -4.24
N TYR A 105 -5.29 3.85 -3.16
CA TYR A 105 -6.65 3.35 -3.12
C TYR A 105 -7.50 4.27 -2.24
N ARG A 106 -8.78 4.35 -2.54
CA ARG A 106 -9.77 5.14 -1.78
C ARG A 106 -10.94 4.27 -1.35
N LEU A 107 -11.46 4.52 -0.16
CA LEU A 107 -12.73 3.94 0.24
C LEU A 107 -13.86 4.44 -0.67
N LYS A 108 -14.70 3.53 -1.14
CA LYS A 108 -15.93 3.89 -1.87
C LYS A 108 -16.84 4.75 -0.99
N GLU A 109 -17.70 5.55 -1.61
CA GLU A 109 -18.52 6.58 -0.99
C GLU A 109 -19.24 6.11 0.29
N ASP A 110 -19.87 4.94 0.26
CA ASP A 110 -20.60 4.37 1.40
C ASP A 110 -19.73 4.19 2.68
N TRP A 111 -18.43 4.08 2.51
CA TRP A 111 -17.46 3.83 3.58
C TRP A 111 -16.66 5.06 4.01
N GLN A 112 -16.72 6.16 3.27
CA GLN A 112 -15.94 7.37 3.59
C GLN A 112 -16.33 8.01 4.93
N LYS A 113 -17.56 7.80 5.40
CA LYS A 113 -18.02 8.25 6.71
C LYS A 113 -17.23 7.67 7.89
N THR A 114 -16.51 6.56 7.69
CA THR A 114 -15.70 5.90 8.73
C THR A 114 -14.33 6.55 8.91
N ILE A 115 -13.89 7.39 7.96
CA ILE A 115 -12.54 7.96 7.91
C ILE A 115 -12.18 8.78 9.16
N PRO A 116 -13.03 9.70 9.67
CA PRO A 116 -12.65 10.48 10.83
C PRO A 116 -12.35 9.62 12.07
N ALA A 117 -13.18 8.61 12.34
CA ALA A 117 -12.97 7.67 13.44
C ALA A 117 -11.72 6.82 13.23
N ALA A 118 -11.45 6.36 12.00
CA ALA A 118 -10.27 5.60 11.66
C ALA A 118 -8.97 6.40 11.88
N ILE A 119 -8.91 7.67 11.46
CA ILE A 119 -7.77 8.54 11.70
C ILE A 119 -7.56 8.76 13.20
N GLN A 120 -8.63 9.04 13.95
CA GLN A 120 -8.55 9.17 15.40
C GLN A 120 -8.00 7.90 16.07
N LYS A 121 -8.46 6.73 15.64
CA LYS A 121 -7.97 5.44 16.13
C LYS A 121 -6.50 5.21 15.77
N ALA A 122 -6.10 5.57 14.55
CA ALA A 122 -4.71 5.50 14.11
C ALA A 122 -3.80 6.34 15.02
N HIS A 123 -4.19 7.58 15.35
CA HIS A 123 -3.46 8.43 16.29
C HIS A 123 -3.31 7.80 17.69
N GLN A 124 -4.34 7.11 18.19
CA GLN A 124 -4.28 6.41 19.48
C GLN A 124 -3.29 5.24 19.51
N MET A 125 -2.94 4.71 18.33
CA MET A 125 -1.99 3.61 18.17
C MET A 125 -0.55 4.06 17.97
N MET A 126 -0.27 5.37 17.88
CA MET A 126 1.10 5.89 17.68
C MET A 126 2.04 5.51 18.80
N GLY A 127 3.31 5.32 18.45
CA GLY A 127 4.38 4.98 19.38
C GLY A 127 4.44 3.51 19.80
N LYS A 128 3.50 2.67 19.37
CA LYS A 128 3.58 1.22 19.62
C LYS A 128 4.65 0.58 18.75
N PRO A 129 5.40 -0.43 19.24
CA PRO A 129 6.45 -1.10 18.48
C PRO A 129 5.89 -1.86 17.28
N TYR A 130 6.77 -2.21 16.32
CA TYR A 130 6.39 -3.06 15.21
C TYR A 130 6.20 -4.51 15.65
N ASN A 131 5.12 -5.14 15.19
CA ASN A 131 4.79 -6.51 15.49
C ASN A 131 5.44 -7.47 14.48
N PHE A 132 6.63 -7.94 14.79
CA PHE A 132 7.37 -8.89 13.96
C PHE A 132 6.80 -10.31 13.99
N SER A 133 5.94 -10.64 14.96
CA SER A 133 5.36 -11.99 15.03
C SER A 133 4.23 -12.21 14.01
N TYR A 134 3.65 -11.14 13.48
CA TYR A 134 2.42 -11.14 12.67
C TYR A 134 1.22 -11.80 13.36
N ILE A 135 1.28 -12.06 14.67
CA ILE A 135 0.15 -12.48 15.50
C ILE A 135 -0.51 -11.23 16.05
N LEU A 136 -1.80 -11.06 15.86
CA LEU A 136 -2.55 -9.87 16.31
C LEU A 136 -2.23 -9.52 17.76
N SER A 137 -2.01 -8.24 18.04
CA SER A 137 -1.59 -7.74 19.36
C SER A 137 -2.16 -6.36 19.64
N ASP A 138 -2.52 -6.10 20.89
CA ASP A 138 -2.94 -4.77 21.35
C ASP A 138 -1.75 -3.84 21.64
N THR A 139 -0.53 -4.36 21.73
CA THR A 139 0.65 -3.63 22.18
C THR A 139 1.68 -3.36 21.08
N ALA A 140 1.55 -4.02 19.93
CA ALA A 140 2.46 -3.89 18.79
C ALA A 140 1.67 -4.13 17.51
N HIS A 141 2.02 -3.48 16.40
CA HIS A 141 1.26 -3.62 15.16
C HIS A 141 2.19 -3.83 13.96
N TYR A 142 1.82 -4.74 13.04
CA TYR A 142 2.39 -4.75 11.68
C TYR A 142 1.55 -3.86 10.75
N CYS A 143 2.05 -3.54 9.56
CA CYS A 143 1.49 -2.48 8.73
C CYS A 143 0.00 -2.65 8.38
N SER A 144 -0.41 -3.84 7.93
CA SER A 144 -1.81 -4.10 7.60
C SER A 144 -2.71 -4.28 8.84
N GLU A 145 -2.17 -4.81 9.95
CA GLU A 145 -2.87 -4.85 11.25
C GLU A 145 -3.20 -3.42 11.73
N PHE A 146 -2.25 -2.49 11.62
CA PHE A 146 -2.46 -1.10 11.97
C PHE A 146 -3.64 -0.49 11.18
N VAL A 147 -3.67 -0.70 9.86
CA VAL A 147 -4.79 -0.21 9.02
C VAL A 147 -6.09 -0.95 9.36
N TYR A 148 -6.05 -2.27 9.54
CA TYR A 148 -7.21 -3.04 9.94
C TYR A 148 -7.81 -2.50 11.25
N LEU A 149 -6.99 -2.29 12.28
CA LEU A 149 -7.41 -1.79 13.59
C LEU A 149 -7.96 -0.37 13.54
N ALA A 150 -7.41 0.49 12.66
CA ALA A 150 -7.94 1.83 12.46
C ALA A 150 -9.40 1.82 12.01
N PHE A 151 -9.80 0.82 11.22
CA PHE A 151 -11.16 0.69 10.66
C PHE A 151 -11.99 -0.43 11.31
N ALA A 152 -11.53 -1.03 12.41
CA ALA A 152 -12.15 -2.24 12.99
C ALA A 152 -13.57 -1.99 13.52
N ASP A 153 -13.80 -0.83 14.14
CA ASP A 153 -15.10 -0.48 14.75
C ASP A 153 -16.24 -0.41 13.70
N ASP A 154 -15.89 -0.06 12.46
CA ASP A 154 -16.81 0.00 11.32
C ASP A 154 -16.79 -1.25 10.45
N SER A 155 -15.99 -2.26 10.79
CA SER A 155 -15.87 -3.53 10.05
C SER A 155 -15.56 -3.33 8.55
N VAL A 156 -14.73 -2.32 8.22
CA VAL A 156 -14.35 -2.03 6.84
C VAL A 156 -13.56 -3.16 6.24
N PHE A 157 -12.63 -3.73 6.98
CA PHE A 157 -11.83 -4.88 6.58
C PHE A 157 -12.16 -6.12 7.42
N LYS A 158 -11.76 -7.29 6.94
CA LYS A 158 -11.93 -8.57 7.63
C LYS A 158 -10.58 -9.21 7.88
N LEU A 159 -10.52 -9.97 8.96
CA LEU A 159 -9.41 -10.89 9.19
C LEU A 159 -9.70 -12.20 8.48
N GLU A 160 -8.64 -12.78 7.90
CA GLU A 160 -8.70 -14.07 7.24
C GLU A 160 -7.66 -15.01 7.88
N PRO A 161 -7.85 -16.33 7.83
CA PRO A 161 -6.80 -17.25 8.22
C PRO A 161 -5.54 -17.02 7.40
N MET A 162 -4.45 -16.64 8.06
CA MET A 162 -3.17 -16.40 7.38
C MET A 162 -2.56 -17.71 6.89
N THR A 163 -1.87 -17.65 5.76
CA THR A 163 -0.99 -18.73 5.31
C THR A 163 0.41 -18.21 5.06
N PHE A 164 1.39 -19.02 5.47
CA PHE A 164 2.83 -18.83 5.22
C PHE A 164 3.36 -19.85 4.24
N LYS A 165 2.48 -20.69 3.68
CA LYS A 165 2.84 -21.73 2.72
C LYS A 165 2.92 -21.14 1.31
N ASP A 166 3.90 -21.63 0.57
CA ASP A 166 4.00 -21.38 -0.87
C ASP A 166 2.80 -22.01 -1.58
N PRO A 167 1.96 -21.25 -2.29
CA PRO A 167 0.77 -21.78 -2.94
C PRO A 167 1.08 -22.82 -4.03
N ALA A 168 2.30 -22.81 -4.60
CA ALA A 168 2.70 -23.77 -5.62
C ALA A 168 3.10 -25.13 -5.04
N THR A 169 3.63 -25.16 -3.83
CA THR A 169 4.19 -26.39 -3.23
C THR A 169 3.44 -26.88 -1.98
N GLY A 170 2.63 -26.01 -1.36
CA GLY A 170 1.96 -26.26 -0.09
C GLY A 170 2.90 -26.33 1.14
N ASN A 171 4.20 -26.05 0.96
CA ASN A 171 5.21 -26.09 2.00
C ASN A 171 5.58 -24.69 2.48
N PHE A 172 6.12 -24.59 3.70
CA PHE A 172 6.70 -23.35 4.20
C PHE A 172 8.01 -23.04 3.48
N PRO A 173 8.17 -21.87 2.84
CA PRO A 173 9.47 -21.42 2.33
C PRO A 173 10.51 -21.33 3.45
N ALA A 174 11.77 -21.65 3.13
CA ALA A 174 12.88 -21.61 4.09
C ALA A 174 12.98 -20.24 4.81
N THR A 175 12.70 -19.13 4.12
CA THR A 175 12.69 -17.79 4.70
C THR A 175 11.75 -17.69 5.90
N TRP A 176 10.53 -18.25 5.83
CA TRP A 176 9.58 -18.22 6.94
C TRP A 176 10.00 -19.18 8.06
N VAL A 177 10.51 -20.36 7.72
CA VAL A 177 11.01 -21.33 8.71
C VAL A 177 12.13 -20.71 9.53
N GLU A 178 13.16 -20.15 8.88
CA GLU A 178 14.28 -19.49 9.53
C GLU A 178 13.85 -18.26 10.34
N TYR A 179 12.89 -17.49 9.81
CA TYR A 179 12.38 -16.28 10.46
C TYR A 179 11.77 -16.63 11.83
N TYR A 180 10.82 -17.55 11.87
CA TYR A 180 10.13 -17.92 13.10
C TYR A 180 11.02 -18.76 14.04
N GLN A 181 11.93 -19.56 13.49
CA GLN A 181 12.94 -20.28 14.27
C GLN A 181 13.86 -19.33 15.06
N LYS A 182 14.31 -18.22 14.44
CA LYS A 182 15.09 -17.18 15.12
C LYS A 182 14.30 -16.47 16.21
N MET A 183 13.00 -16.37 16.09
CA MET A 183 12.12 -15.79 17.10
C MET A 183 11.76 -16.77 18.23
N GLY A 184 12.05 -18.07 18.07
CA GLY A 184 11.71 -19.09 19.05
C GLY A 184 10.21 -19.37 19.18
N ILE A 185 9.41 -19.08 18.13
CA ILE A 185 7.97 -19.34 18.11
C ILE A 185 7.58 -20.14 16.87
N GLU A 186 6.42 -20.78 16.90
CA GLU A 186 5.87 -21.49 15.76
C GLU A 186 5.34 -20.51 14.69
N ILE A 187 5.37 -20.95 13.41
CA ILE A 187 4.74 -20.22 12.31
C ILE A 187 3.24 -20.12 12.59
N PRO A 188 2.65 -18.92 12.62
CA PRO A 188 1.23 -18.72 12.98
C PRO A 188 0.28 -19.05 11.82
N GLU A 189 0.46 -20.20 11.19
CA GLU A 189 -0.37 -20.72 10.11
C GLU A 189 -1.81 -20.87 10.57
N GLY A 190 -2.76 -20.36 9.80
CA GLY A 190 -4.19 -20.42 10.07
C GLY A 190 -4.68 -19.47 11.16
N LYS A 191 -3.82 -18.71 11.84
CA LYS A 191 -4.28 -17.68 12.78
C LYS A 191 -4.94 -16.51 12.03
N PRO A 192 -5.96 -15.85 12.63
CA PRO A 192 -6.56 -14.66 12.03
C PRO A 192 -5.53 -13.56 11.82
N GLY A 193 -5.56 -12.92 10.65
CA GLY A 193 -4.70 -11.78 10.33
C GLY A 193 -5.10 -11.11 9.03
N CYS A 194 -4.28 -10.21 8.58
CA CYS A 194 -4.46 -9.50 7.31
C CYS A 194 -3.10 -9.22 6.66
N ASN A 195 -3.12 -8.85 5.40
CA ASN A 195 -1.92 -8.49 4.66
C ASN A 195 -2.25 -7.40 3.62
N PRO A 196 -1.24 -6.68 3.10
CA PRO A 196 -1.48 -5.57 2.16
C PRO A 196 -2.25 -5.99 0.91
N ASN A 197 -1.95 -7.14 0.30
CA ASN A 197 -2.66 -7.62 -0.89
C ASN A 197 -4.12 -7.93 -0.59
N GLY A 198 -4.42 -8.56 0.55
CA GLY A 198 -5.77 -8.83 1.01
C GLY A 198 -6.58 -7.56 1.27
N LEU A 199 -5.97 -6.54 1.90
CA LEU A 199 -6.63 -5.24 2.09
C LEU A 199 -6.92 -4.57 0.74
N ALA A 200 -5.95 -4.53 -0.18
CA ALA A 200 -6.11 -3.93 -1.50
C ALA A 200 -7.17 -4.64 -2.37
N ALA A 201 -7.39 -5.93 -2.15
CA ALA A 201 -8.41 -6.72 -2.83
C ALA A 201 -9.84 -6.49 -2.30
N SER A 202 -10.01 -5.67 -1.25
CA SER A 202 -11.33 -5.35 -0.69
C SER A 202 -12.23 -4.69 -1.73
N ASN A 203 -13.46 -5.19 -1.88
CA ASN A 203 -14.47 -4.59 -2.74
C ASN A 203 -14.97 -3.23 -2.25
N LYS A 204 -14.56 -2.78 -1.06
CA LYS A 204 -14.84 -1.46 -0.48
C LYS A 204 -13.86 -0.39 -0.94
N LEU A 205 -12.79 -0.79 -1.62
CA LEU A 205 -11.78 0.11 -2.17
C LEU A 205 -11.96 0.27 -3.69
N GLU A 206 -11.55 1.43 -4.18
CA GLU A 206 -11.31 1.72 -5.58
C GLU A 206 -9.84 2.10 -5.78
N ARG A 207 -9.24 1.59 -6.84
CA ARG A 207 -7.85 1.89 -7.20
C ARG A 207 -7.79 3.25 -7.90
N LEU A 208 -7.03 4.19 -7.36
CA LEU A 208 -6.83 5.51 -7.95
C LEU A 208 -5.70 5.51 -8.99
N GLY A 209 -4.58 4.83 -8.70
CA GLY A 209 -3.41 4.77 -9.57
C GLY A 209 -2.10 4.93 -8.83
N ILE A 210 -1.01 5.12 -9.61
CA ILE A 210 0.35 5.28 -9.09
C ILE A 210 0.56 6.71 -8.60
N ILE A 211 1.15 6.85 -7.42
CA ILE A 211 1.63 8.12 -6.86
C ILE A 211 3.10 8.28 -7.24
N LYS A 212 3.42 9.48 -7.74
CA LYS A 212 4.78 9.87 -8.17
C LYS A 212 5.26 11.03 -7.31
#